data_e2781970734891906c91611d9159d2f5
#
_entry.id   e2781970734891906c91611d9159d2f5
#
_cell.length_a   1.000
_cell.length_b   1.000
_cell.length_c   1.000
_cell.angle_alpha   90.00
_cell.angle_beta   90.00
_cell.angle_gamma   90.00
#
_symmetry.space_group_name_H-M   'P 1'
#
loop_
_entity.id
_entity.type
_entity.pdbx_description
1 polymer ?
#
loop_
_entity_poly.entity_id
_entity_poly.type
_entity_poly.pdbx_seq_one_letter_code
_entity_poly.pdbx_strand_id
1 'polypeptide(L)'
;MIQTKQPRNKEKILEATISVLNGTGYLCLTIEGIAAEAGVGKATIYRWWPTKSHLVLDAFLMVTESAFPFDLNDSIKNNFVEQLKNLADVFSTTLGRSMLAIIVEDKGISDAFYTSYLSLRRNDSAAFLRQAMEREGIEAEVNIDILLDMLFGPIYFRILIYKQTPDERFISELVDHVIAGILPACSGK
;
A
#
# COMPACT_ATOMS: atom_id res chain seq x y z
N MET A 1 -6.10 -16.04 24.45
CA MET A 1 -5.34 -15.69 23.21
C MET A 1 -4.66 -16.96 22.73
N ILE A 2 -5.19 -17.61 21.71
CA ILE A 2 -4.54 -18.77 21.08
C ILE A 2 -3.54 -18.18 20.09
N GLN A 3 -2.26 -18.22 20.43
CA GLN A 3 -1.19 -17.95 19.46
C GLN A 3 -1.26 -19.07 18.41
N THR A 4 -1.88 -18.80 17.29
CA THR A 4 -1.84 -19.66 16.11
C THR A 4 -0.39 -19.68 15.63
N LYS A 5 0.31 -20.78 15.91
CA LYS A 5 1.70 -21.00 15.54
C LYS A 5 1.83 -20.86 14.03
N GLN A 6 2.49 -19.80 13.55
CA GLN A 6 2.71 -19.56 12.11
C GLN A 6 3.37 -20.79 11.45
N PRO A 7 3.08 -21.09 10.17
CA PRO A 7 3.69 -22.22 9.48
C PRO A 7 5.21 -22.05 9.46
N ARG A 8 5.94 -23.15 9.72
CA ARG A 8 7.42 -23.18 9.72
C ARG A 8 8.07 -22.66 8.44
N ASN A 9 7.31 -22.63 7.33
CA ASN A 9 7.74 -22.21 6.01
C ASN A 9 6.90 -21.03 5.47
N LYS A 10 6.35 -20.16 6.35
CA LYS A 10 5.48 -19.06 5.92
C LYS A 10 6.18 -18.19 4.88
N GLU A 11 7.33 -17.68 5.21
CA GLU A 11 8.13 -16.79 4.36
C GLU A 11 8.43 -17.46 3.00
N LYS A 12 8.91 -18.70 3.01
CA LYS A 12 9.17 -19.46 1.78
C LYS A 12 7.93 -19.65 0.90
N ILE A 13 6.74 -19.85 1.49
CA ILE A 13 5.50 -19.97 0.73
C ILE A 13 5.09 -18.61 0.14
N LEU A 14 5.28 -17.52 0.88
CA LEU A 14 4.98 -16.16 0.39
C LEU A 14 5.95 -15.73 -0.71
N GLU A 15 7.24 -16.04 -0.59
CA GLU A 15 8.25 -15.82 -1.65
C GLU A 15 7.91 -16.62 -2.90
N ALA A 16 7.55 -17.90 -2.76
CA ALA A 16 7.10 -18.74 -3.87
C ALA A 16 5.82 -18.18 -4.51
N THR A 17 4.91 -17.61 -3.72
CA THR A 17 3.72 -16.95 -4.24
C THR A 17 4.09 -15.77 -5.13
N ILE A 18 5.04 -14.92 -4.71
CA ILE A 18 5.55 -13.79 -5.49
C ILE A 18 6.23 -14.27 -6.77
N SER A 19 7.09 -15.30 -6.68
CA SER A 19 7.80 -15.88 -7.82
C SER A 19 6.84 -16.38 -8.89
N VAL A 20 5.89 -17.23 -8.53
CA VAL A 20 4.88 -17.77 -9.45
C VAL A 20 3.99 -16.67 -10.02
N LEU A 21 3.55 -15.73 -9.17
CA LEU A 21 2.73 -14.59 -9.58
C LEU A 21 3.42 -13.73 -10.63
N ASN A 22 4.70 -13.46 -10.47
CA ASN A 22 5.49 -12.68 -11.43
C ASN A 22 5.63 -13.39 -12.78
N GLY A 23 5.71 -14.73 -12.78
CA GLY A 23 5.83 -15.53 -14.01
C GLY A 23 4.52 -15.76 -14.74
N THR A 24 3.39 -15.86 -14.03
CA THR A 24 2.11 -16.32 -14.62
C THR A 24 0.98 -15.30 -14.55
N GLY A 25 1.09 -14.29 -13.71
CA GLY A 25 0.01 -13.37 -13.39
C GLY A 25 -1.07 -14.01 -12.48
N TYR A 26 -1.94 -13.18 -11.90
CA TYR A 26 -2.93 -13.63 -10.91
C TYR A 26 -3.96 -14.61 -11.47
N LEU A 27 -4.38 -14.44 -12.72
CA LEU A 27 -5.40 -15.32 -13.32
C LEU A 27 -4.91 -16.78 -13.40
N CYS A 28 -3.64 -16.97 -13.75
CA CYS A 28 -3.01 -18.29 -13.88
C CYS A 28 -2.35 -18.79 -12.59
N LEU A 29 -2.34 -17.98 -11.52
CA LEU A 29 -1.81 -18.37 -10.22
C LEU A 29 -2.65 -19.51 -9.63
N THR A 30 -1.99 -20.60 -9.22
CA THR A 30 -2.64 -21.75 -8.59
C THR A 30 -1.94 -22.16 -7.30
N ILE A 31 -2.70 -22.74 -6.36
CA ILE A 31 -2.11 -23.28 -5.13
C ILE A 31 -1.15 -24.44 -5.42
N GLU A 32 -1.42 -25.22 -6.46
CA GLU A 32 -0.54 -26.28 -6.96
C GLU A 32 0.83 -25.76 -7.38
N GLY A 33 0.84 -24.68 -8.19
CA GLY A 33 2.07 -24.04 -8.64
C GLY A 33 2.89 -23.47 -7.47
N ILE A 34 2.20 -22.81 -6.53
CA ILE A 34 2.85 -22.25 -5.32
C ILE A 34 3.42 -23.38 -4.45
N ALA A 35 2.67 -24.48 -4.26
CA ALA A 35 3.11 -25.61 -3.47
C ALA A 35 4.35 -26.30 -4.07
N ALA A 36 4.37 -26.47 -5.39
CA ALA A 36 5.51 -27.02 -6.12
C ALA A 36 6.76 -26.13 -5.99
N GLU A 37 6.60 -24.82 -6.21
CA GLU A 37 7.69 -23.83 -6.09
C GLU A 37 8.23 -23.76 -4.65
N ALA A 38 7.35 -23.75 -3.65
CA ALA A 38 7.75 -23.75 -2.24
C ALA A 38 8.30 -25.09 -1.73
N GLY A 39 8.11 -26.18 -2.50
CA GLY A 39 8.49 -27.53 -2.04
C GLY A 39 7.68 -28.02 -0.83
N VAL A 40 6.37 -27.71 -0.78
CA VAL A 40 5.45 -28.09 0.30
C VAL A 40 4.22 -28.81 -0.24
N GLY A 41 3.51 -29.55 0.62
CA GLY A 41 2.23 -30.14 0.25
C GLY A 41 1.11 -29.11 0.22
N LYS A 42 0.15 -29.21 -0.73
CA LYS A 42 -1.05 -28.33 -0.81
C LYS A 42 -1.81 -28.25 0.51
N ALA A 43 -1.93 -29.37 1.24
CA ALA A 43 -2.61 -29.40 2.53
C ALA A 43 -1.95 -28.45 3.56
N THR A 44 -0.64 -28.22 3.46
CA THR A 44 0.08 -27.26 4.31
C THR A 44 -0.37 -25.83 4.01
N ILE A 45 -0.56 -25.50 2.73
CA ILE A 45 -1.03 -24.17 2.31
C ILE A 45 -2.49 -23.97 2.73
N TYR A 46 -3.40 -24.87 2.37
CA TYR A 46 -4.84 -24.74 2.68
C TYR A 46 -5.15 -24.66 4.19
N ARG A 47 -4.26 -25.16 5.03
CA ARG A 47 -4.42 -25.03 6.49
C ARG A 47 -4.37 -23.57 6.96
N TRP A 48 -3.64 -22.71 6.24
CA TRP A 48 -3.37 -21.34 6.65
C TRP A 48 -4.04 -20.30 5.72
N TRP A 49 -4.14 -20.62 4.45
CA TRP A 49 -4.69 -19.74 3.44
C TRP A 49 -5.81 -20.44 2.68
N PRO A 50 -7.09 -20.06 2.96
CA PRO A 50 -8.24 -20.69 2.31
C PRO A 50 -8.25 -20.55 0.79
N THR A 51 -7.72 -19.43 0.27
CA THR A 51 -7.67 -19.12 -1.17
C THR A 51 -6.33 -18.53 -1.57
N LYS A 52 -6.05 -18.48 -2.88
CA LYS A 52 -4.88 -17.80 -3.43
C LYS A 52 -4.89 -16.30 -3.14
N SER A 53 -6.06 -15.67 -3.01
CA SER A 53 -6.19 -14.26 -2.67
C SER A 53 -5.62 -13.95 -1.28
N HIS A 54 -5.82 -14.83 -0.29
CA HIS A 54 -5.23 -14.69 1.04
C HIS A 54 -3.70 -14.80 1.00
N LEU A 55 -3.14 -15.67 0.15
CA LEU A 55 -1.70 -15.76 -0.07
C LEU A 55 -1.13 -14.48 -0.67
N VAL A 56 -1.82 -13.92 -1.68
CA VAL A 56 -1.40 -12.66 -2.32
C VAL A 56 -1.46 -11.51 -1.32
N LEU A 57 -2.50 -11.45 -0.47
CA LEU A 57 -2.59 -10.45 0.59
C LEU A 57 -1.43 -10.57 1.59
N ASP A 58 -1.16 -11.78 2.10
CA ASP A 58 -0.07 -11.98 3.06
C ASP A 58 1.31 -11.71 2.43
N ALA A 59 1.50 -12.07 1.14
CA ALA A 59 2.72 -11.75 0.41
C ALA A 59 2.89 -10.24 0.22
N PHE A 60 1.78 -9.54 -0.06
CA PHE A 60 1.77 -8.07 -0.16
C PHE A 60 2.12 -7.43 1.19
N LEU A 61 1.52 -7.87 2.28
CA LEU A 61 1.81 -7.37 3.63
C LEU A 61 3.28 -7.60 4.00
N MET A 62 3.85 -8.75 3.67
CA MET A 62 5.26 -9.06 3.92
C MET A 62 6.21 -8.07 3.23
N VAL A 63 6.00 -7.76 1.97
CA VAL A 63 6.90 -6.86 1.22
C VAL A 63 6.68 -5.38 1.55
N THR A 64 5.56 -5.03 2.15
CA THR A 64 5.22 -3.64 2.49
C THR A 64 5.39 -3.31 3.97
N GLU A 65 5.82 -4.26 4.80
CA GLU A 65 5.91 -4.10 6.26
C GLU A 65 6.75 -2.88 6.69
N SER A 66 7.87 -2.62 6.00
CA SER A 66 8.81 -1.54 6.34
C SER A 66 8.87 -0.40 5.30
N ALA A 67 7.97 -0.38 4.33
CA ALA A 67 8.14 0.44 3.12
C ALA A 67 7.83 1.94 3.27
N PHE A 68 7.33 2.42 4.42
CA PHE A 68 6.75 3.78 4.48
C PHE A 68 7.07 4.54 5.79
N PRO A 69 8.35 4.73 6.17
CA PRO A 69 8.68 5.57 7.32
C PRO A 69 8.44 7.05 7.02
N PHE A 70 7.99 7.81 8.03
CA PHE A 70 7.98 9.28 8.01
C PHE A 70 9.22 9.80 8.74
N ASP A 71 9.88 10.80 8.16
CA ASP A 71 10.96 11.55 8.84
C ASP A 71 10.38 12.84 9.43
N LEU A 72 10.29 12.89 10.75
CA LEU A 72 9.80 14.07 11.47
C LEU A 72 10.72 15.29 11.37
N ASN A 73 11.95 15.14 10.90
CA ASN A 73 12.90 16.25 10.71
C ASN A 73 12.82 16.86 9.33
N ASP A 74 12.12 16.21 8.39
CA ASP A 74 11.96 16.70 7.02
C ASP A 74 10.61 17.43 6.85
N SER A 75 10.43 18.14 5.75
CA SER A 75 9.22 18.88 5.42
C SER A 75 8.03 17.98 5.13
N ILE A 76 6.81 18.51 5.29
CA ILE A 76 5.58 17.83 4.88
C ILE A 76 5.68 17.41 3.41
N LYS A 77 6.15 18.32 2.55
CA LYS A 77 6.31 18.06 1.11
C LYS A 77 7.20 16.85 0.83
N ASN A 78 8.42 16.84 1.35
CA ASN A 78 9.39 15.79 1.06
C ASN A 78 8.89 14.44 1.56
N ASN A 79 8.30 14.39 2.74
CA ASN A 79 7.69 13.17 3.28
C ASN A 79 6.60 12.62 2.35
N PHE A 80 5.63 13.45 1.91
CA PHE A 80 4.56 12.96 1.04
C PHE A 80 5.04 12.63 -0.38
N VAL A 81 6.03 13.34 -0.92
CA VAL A 81 6.67 12.95 -2.18
C VAL A 81 7.26 11.54 -2.08
N GLU A 82 8.00 11.26 -1.00
CA GLU A 82 8.59 9.93 -0.78
C GLU A 82 7.53 8.85 -0.55
N GLN A 83 6.50 9.14 0.25
CA GLN A 83 5.36 8.22 0.46
C GLN A 83 4.66 7.85 -0.85
N LEU A 84 4.40 8.84 -1.72
CA LEU A 84 3.72 8.60 -2.98
C LEU A 84 4.60 7.90 -4.00
N LYS A 85 5.93 8.13 -4.01
CA LYS A 85 6.89 7.35 -4.80
C LYS A 85 6.87 5.88 -4.39
N ASN A 86 7.05 5.61 -3.10
CA ASN A 86 7.03 4.25 -2.56
C ASN A 86 5.69 3.54 -2.86
N LEU A 87 4.57 4.27 -2.74
CA LEU A 87 3.25 3.75 -3.10
C LEU A 87 3.17 3.39 -4.59
N ALA A 88 3.63 4.29 -5.47
CA ALA A 88 3.64 4.08 -6.92
C ALA A 88 4.49 2.87 -7.28
N ASP A 89 5.67 2.73 -6.68
CA ASP A 89 6.58 1.61 -6.90
C ASP A 89 5.94 0.28 -6.50
N VAL A 90 5.38 0.20 -5.29
CA VAL A 90 4.71 -1.02 -4.78
C VAL A 90 3.55 -1.44 -5.70
N PHE A 91 2.64 -0.51 -6.00
CA PHE A 91 1.45 -0.83 -6.80
C PHE A 91 1.70 -0.92 -8.31
N SER A 92 2.90 -0.56 -8.79
CA SER A 92 3.34 -0.82 -10.16
C SER A 92 3.94 -2.22 -10.36
N THR A 93 4.19 -2.98 -9.30
CA THR A 93 4.60 -4.38 -9.39
C THR A 93 3.45 -5.30 -9.80
N THR A 94 3.76 -6.51 -10.25
CA THR A 94 2.73 -7.54 -10.52
C THR A 94 1.92 -7.85 -9.25
N LEU A 95 2.59 -7.94 -8.11
CA LEU A 95 1.95 -8.19 -6.81
C LEU A 95 0.99 -7.06 -6.44
N GLY A 96 1.44 -5.80 -6.50
CA GLY A 96 0.63 -4.64 -6.16
C GLY A 96 -0.58 -4.48 -7.08
N ARG A 97 -0.39 -4.61 -8.40
CA ARG A 97 -1.52 -4.59 -9.36
C ARG A 97 -2.51 -5.73 -9.15
N SER A 98 -2.00 -6.92 -8.82
CA SER A 98 -2.88 -8.06 -8.50
C SER A 98 -3.68 -7.80 -7.23
N MET A 99 -3.06 -7.20 -6.21
CA MET A 99 -3.76 -6.81 -4.97
C MET A 99 -4.90 -5.83 -5.26
N LEU A 100 -4.64 -4.78 -6.04
CA LEU A 100 -5.67 -3.81 -6.44
C LEU A 100 -6.83 -4.45 -7.22
N ALA A 101 -6.55 -5.43 -8.08
CA ALA A 101 -7.60 -6.16 -8.79
C ALA A 101 -8.44 -7.03 -7.84
N ILE A 102 -7.78 -7.72 -6.91
CA ILE A 102 -8.46 -8.60 -5.95
C ILE A 102 -9.41 -7.83 -5.03
N ILE A 103 -8.99 -6.68 -4.48
CA ILE A 103 -9.81 -5.90 -3.55
C ILE A 103 -11.08 -5.33 -4.20
N VAL A 104 -11.10 -5.17 -5.52
CA VAL A 104 -12.31 -4.72 -6.25
C VAL A 104 -13.36 -5.82 -6.33
N GLU A 105 -12.93 -7.10 -6.41
CA GLU A 105 -13.84 -8.23 -6.65
C GLU A 105 -14.13 -9.06 -5.41
N ASP A 106 -13.21 -9.16 -4.45
CA ASP A 106 -13.31 -9.97 -3.24
C ASP A 106 -13.50 -9.09 -2.00
N LYS A 107 -14.76 -8.97 -1.55
CA LYS A 107 -15.11 -8.16 -0.38
C LYS A 107 -14.36 -8.60 0.89
N GLY A 108 -14.18 -9.91 1.11
CA GLY A 108 -13.49 -10.42 2.31
C GLY A 108 -12.02 -9.99 2.32
N ILE A 109 -11.36 -10.06 1.16
CA ILE A 109 -9.98 -9.59 1.02
C ILE A 109 -9.91 -8.06 1.09
N SER A 110 -10.90 -7.34 0.54
CA SER A 110 -10.99 -5.87 0.67
C SER A 110 -11.05 -5.44 2.13
N ASP A 111 -11.92 -6.06 2.94
CA ASP A 111 -12.05 -5.77 4.36
C ASP A 111 -10.76 -6.10 5.14
N ALA A 112 -10.11 -7.23 4.80
CA ALA A 112 -8.83 -7.63 5.40
C ALA A 112 -7.69 -6.68 4.99
N PHE A 113 -7.60 -6.27 3.73
CA PHE A 113 -6.63 -5.30 3.24
C PHE A 113 -6.82 -3.93 3.92
N TYR A 114 -8.07 -3.46 4.02
CA TYR A 114 -8.37 -2.22 4.73
C TYR A 114 -7.85 -2.27 6.17
N THR A 115 -8.15 -3.34 6.90
CA THR A 115 -7.81 -3.47 8.32
C THR A 115 -6.32 -3.65 8.56
N SER A 116 -5.64 -4.48 7.74
CA SER A 116 -4.23 -4.86 7.97
C SER A 116 -3.22 -3.97 7.26
N TYR A 117 -3.65 -3.15 6.31
CA TYR A 117 -2.76 -2.28 5.55
C TYR A 117 -3.24 -0.84 5.49
N LEU A 118 -4.39 -0.59 4.82
CA LEU A 118 -4.78 0.76 4.44
C LEU A 118 -5.07 1.65 5.65
N SER A 119 -5.85 1.16 6.64
CA SER A 119 -6.20 1.94 7.83
C SER A 119 -4.97 2.29 8.67
N LEU A 120 -3.98 1.39 8.75
CA LEU A 120 -2.74 1.64 9.49
C LEU A 120 -1.94 2.75 8.80
N ARG A 121 -1.74 2.66 7.49
CA ARG A 121 -1.01 3.67 6.71
C ARG A 121 -1.70 5.04 6.73
N ARG A 122 -3.04 5.07 6.65
CA ARG A 122 -3.81 6.32 6.79
C ARG A 122 -3.64 6.94 8.18
N ASN A 123 -3.68 6.13 9.22
CA ASN A 123 -3.49 6.62 10.60
C ASN A 123 -2.08 7.20 10.80
N ASP A 124 -1.04 6.52 10.29
CA ASP A 124 0.35 7.01 10.36
C ASP A 124 0.49 8.33 9.60
N SER A 125 -0.06 8.41 8.37
CA SER A 125 -0.05 9.63 7.55
C SER A 125 -0.79 10.79 8.24
N ALA A 126 -1.95 10.52 8.84
CA ALA A 126 -2.74 11.51 9.55
C ALA A 126 -2.05 12.00 10.82
N ALA A 127 -1.40 11.09 11.56
CA ALA A 127 -0.65 11.44 12.76
C ALA A 127 0.56 12.32 12.41
N PHE A 128 1.34 11.92 11.40
CA PHE A 128 2.46 12.72 10.89
C PHE A 128 2.00 14.11 10.46
N LEU A 129 0.93 14.20 9.67
CA LEU A 129 0.46 15.49 9.14
C LEU A 129 0.02 16.43 10.26
N ARG A 130 -0.73 15.94 11.27
CA ARG A 130 -1.12 16.77 12.43
C ARG A 130 0.10 17.32 13.16
N GLN A 131 1.07 16.44 13.45
CA GLN A 131 2.29 16.83 14.16
C GLN A 131 3.13 17.83 13.35
N ALA A 132 3.24 17.62 12.04
CA ALA A 132 3.99 18.50 11.17
C ALA A 132 3.32 19.87 11.02
N MET A 133 1.99 19.92 10.88
CA MET A 133 1.22 21.17 10.84
C MET A 133 1.38 21.97 12.13
N GLU A 134 1.29 21.31 13.29
CA GLU A 134 1.52 21.94 14.60
C GLU A 134 2.93 22.53 14.70
N ARG A 135 3.94 21.77 14.31
CA ARG A 135 5.35 22.21 14.28
C ARG A 135 5.59 23.42 13.37
N GLU A 136 4.94 23.44 12.21
CA GLU A 136 5.09 24.50 11.21
C GLU A 136 4.15 25.70 11.46
N GLY A 137 3.33 25.66 12.53
CA GLY A 137 2.39 26.73 12.87
C GLY A 137 1.26 26.89 11.86
N ILE A 138 0.86 25.83 11.18
CA ILE A 138 -0.24 25.82 10.21
C ILE A 138 -1.56 25.68 10.97
N GLU A 139 -2.29 26.77 11.17
CA GLU A 139 -3.57 26.82 11.87
C GLU A 139 -4.78 26.64 10.90
N ALA A 140 -4.64 25.86 9.86
CA ALA A 140 -5.73 25.64 8.92
C ALA A 140 -6.70 24.55 9.45
N GLU A 141 -8.01 24.84 9.43
CA GLU A 141 -9.04 23.82 9.62
C GLU A 141 -9.11 22.94 8.36
N VAL A 142 -8.32 21.85 8.36
CA VAL A 142 -8.22 20.92 7.23
C VAL A 142 -8.87 19.60 7.57
N ASN A 143 -9.75 19.13 6.70
CA ASN A 143 -10.20 17.75 6.77
C ASN A 143 -9.09 16.82 6.27
N ILE A 144 -8.38 16.20 7.22
CA ILE A 144 -7.22 15.35 6.94
C ILE A 144 -7.60 14.15 6.06
N ASP A 145 -8.79 13.57 6.22
CA ASP A 145 -9.22 12.44 5.39
C ASP A 145 -9.36 12.83 3.92
N ILE A 146 -9.97 14.00 3.65
CA ILE A 146 -10.08 14.53 2.28
C ILE A 146 -8.69 14.82 1.72
N LEU A 147 -7.81 15.42 2.51
CA LEU A 147 -6.46 15.74 2.07
C LEU A 147 -5.65 14.49 1.71
N LEU A 148 -5.75 13.43 2.53
CA LEU A 148 -5.13 12.16 2.22
C LEU A 148 -5.74 11.52 0.96
N ASP A 149 -7.05 11.61 0.75
CA ASP A 149 -7.67 11.12 -0.48
C ASP A 149 -7.20 11.90 -1.72
N MET A 150 -7.00 13.21 -1.60
CA MET A 150 -6.44 14.04 -2.67
C MET A 150 -4.98 13.67 -3.00
N LEU A 151 -4.17 13.31 -2.00
CA LEU A 151 -2.78 12.89 -2.18
C LEU A 151 -2.67 11.49 -2.79
N PHE A 152 -3.34 10.52 -2.21
CA PHE A 152 -3.17 9.11 -2.58
C PHE A 152 -4.05 8.68 -3.76
N GLY A 153 -5.25 9.26 -3.90
CA GLY A 153 -6.22 8.90 -4.94
C GLY A 153 -5.69 8.98 -6.37
N PRO A 154 -5.03 10.08 -6.79
CA PRO A 154 -4.47 10.20 -8.14
C PRO A 154 -3.42 9.14 -8.49
N ILE A 155 -2.68 8.62 -7.51
CA ILE A 155 -1.69 7.55 -7.73
C ILE A 155 -2.42 6.25 -8.12
N TYR A 156 -3.44 5.85 -7.34
CA TYR A 156 -4.25 4.67 -7.67
C TYR A 156 -4.96 4.84 -9.00
N PHE A 157 -5.51 6.02 -9.28
CA PHE A 157 -6.20 6.31 -10.54
C PHE A 157 -5.27 6.13 -11.75
N ARG A 158 -4.05 6.66 -11.71
CA ARG A 158 -3.07 6.48 -12.78
C ARG A 158 -2.70 5.02 -12.99
N ILE A 159 -2.45 4.28 -11.92
CA ILE A 159 -2.07 2.88 -12.00
C ILE A 159 -3.23 2.01 -12.51
N LEU A 160 -4.44 2.21 -11.97
CA LEU A 160 -5.59 1.36 -12.29
C LEU A 160 -6.23 1.70 -13.62
N ILE A 161 -6.45 2.98 -13.89
CA ILE A 161 -7.23 3.43 -15.04
C ILE A 161 -6.34 3.72 -16.25
N TYR A 162 -5.29 4.52 -16.06
CA TYR A 162 -4.39 4.87 -17.16
C TYR A 162 -3.33 3.80 -17.43
N LYS A 163 -3.17 2.80 -16.54
CA LYS A 163 -2.13 1.75 -16.64
C LYS A 163 -0.71 2.32 -16.73
N GLN A 164 -0.48 3.45 -16.07
CA GLN A 164 0.77 4.18 -16.07
C GLN A 164 1.29 4.34 -14.64
N THR A 165 2.58 4.13 -14.44
CA THR A 165 3.25 4.49 -13.19
C THR A 165 3.45 6.01 -13.16
N PRO A 166 2.98 6.73 -12.13
CA PRO A 166 3.27 8.15 -11.97
C PRO A 166 4.77 8.39 -11.88
N ASP A 167 5.27 9.37 -12.64
CA ASP A 167 6.66 9.79 -12.55
C ASP A 167 6.89 10.77 -11.39
N GLU A 168 8.16 11.02 -11.09
CA GLU A 168 8.57 11.91 -9.99
C GLU A 168 8.04 13.33 -10.15
N ARG A 169 7.99 13.83 -11.39
CA ARG A 169 7.48 15.18 -11.68
C ARG A 169 5.99 15.27 -11.33
N PHE A 170 5.19 14.32 -11.79
CA PHE A 170 3.76 14.26 -11.47
C PHE A 170 3.53 14.21 -9.95
N ILE A 171 4.29 13.36 -9.25
CA ILE A 171 4.17 13.20 -7.80
C ILE A 171 4.52 14.53 -7.08
N SER A 172 5.62 15.17 -7.46
CA SER A 172 6.01 16.45 -6.86
C SER A 172 4.97 17.54 -7.11
N GLU A 173 4.49 17.70 -8.35
CA GLU A 173 3.46 18.68 -8.70
C GLU A 173 2.14 18.39 -7.97
N LEU A 174 1.73 17.12 -7.83
CA LEU A 174 0.54 16.74 -7.07
C LEU A 174 0.65 17.18 -5.60
N VAL A 175 1.77 16.87 -4.96
CA VAL A 175 2.01 17.25 -3.56
C VAL A 175 2.01 18.77 -3.41
N ASP A 176 2.66 19.51 -4.32
CA ASP A 176 2.69 20.98 -4.29
C ASP A 176 1.28 21.57 -4.38
N HIS A 177 0.43 21.08 -5.28
CA HIS A 177 -0.94 21.58 -5.44
C HIS A 177 -1.80 21.29 -4.21
N VAL A 178 -1.66 20.10 -3.60
CA VAL A 178 -2.44 19.74 -2.42
C VAL A 178 -1.97 20.54 -1.20
N ILE A 179 -0.65 20.68 -0.99
CA ILE A 179 -0.10 21.45 0.14
C ILE A 179 -0.42 22.94 0.00
N ALA A 180 -0.34 23.51 -1.22
CA ALA A 180 -0.71 24.90 -1.45
C ALA A 180 -2.17 25.21 -1.06
N GLY A 181 -3.05 24.21 -1.13
CA GLY A 181 -4.46 24.35 -0.70
C GLY A 181 -4.64 24.42 0.82
N ILE A 182 -3.65 24.03 1.62
CA ILE A 182 -3.71 24.06 3.09
C ILE A 182 -2.86 25.17 3.70
N LEU A 183 -1.90 25.71 2.95
CA LEU A 183 -1.16 26.88 3.41
C LEU A 183 -2.07 28.12 3.38
N PRO A 184 -2.04 28.99 4.42
CA PRO A 184 -2.78 30.23 4.35
C PRO A 184 -2.35 30.99 3.09
N ALA A 185 -3.34 31.43 2.28
CA ALA A 185 -3.07 32.29 1.16
C ALA A 185 -2.20 33.45 1.67
N CYS A 186 -1.00 33.60 1.13
CA CYS A 186 -0.17 34.75 1.45
C CYS A 186 -1.03 36.00 1.25
N SER A 187 -1.46 36.60 2.36
CA SER A 187 -2.20 37.87 2.32
C SER A 187 -1.25 38.90 1.71
N GLY A 188 -1.34 39.05 0.39
CA GLY A 188 -0.63 40.10 -0.30
C GLY A 188 -1.06 41.43 0.30
N LYS A 189 -0.14 42.06 1.03
CA LYS A 189 -0.22 43.47 1.36
C LYS A 189 0.32 44.28 0.19
#